data_ccdab03716b86c99d72d48766dec1faf
#
_entry.id   ccdab03716b86c99d72d48766dec1faf
#
_cell.length_a   1.000
_cell.length_b   1.000
_cell.length_c   1.000
_cell.angle_alpha   90.00
_cell.angle_beta   90.00
_cell.angle_gamma   90.00
#
_symmetry.space_group_name_H-M   'P 1'
#
loop_
_entity.id
_entity.type
_entity.pdbx_description
1 polymer ?
#
loop_
_entity_poly.entity_id
_entity_poly.type
_entity_poly.pdbx_seq_one_letter_code
_entity_poly.pdbx_strand_id
1 'polypeptide(L)'
;DVAPSRGLGDVYKRQVVMDDGWFGKRNDDNSSLGDWQVNEKKLGGSLADLITRVHEQGVKFGIWIEPEMVNEDSDLYRAHPDWAIRIPGKKPVRSRNQLLLDFSRKEVRDCVFDQICAVLDQGKIDYVKWDMNRSMADVYAGNLSYDYVLGVYDFMERLCSRYPDLLLEGCSGGGGRFD
;
A
#
# COMPACT_ATOMS: atom_id res chain seq x y z
N ASP A 1 4.06 -24.88 23.52
CA ASP A 1 4.06 -25.96 22.53
C ASP A 1 3.25 -25.53 21.34
N VAL A 2 3.95 -25.01 20.34
CA VAL A 2 3.36 -24.82 19.03
C VAL A 2 3.35 -26.20 18.37
N ALA A 3 2.19 -26.85 18.34
CA ALA A 3 2.04 -28.07 17.58
C ALA A 3 2.48 -27.78 16.14
N PRO A 4 3.43 -28.52 15.58
CA PRO A 4 3.80 -28.33 14.19
C PRO A 4 2.55 -28.56 13.35
N SER A 5 2.21 -27.57 12.51
CA SER A 5 1.10 -27.67 11.57
C SER A 5 1.43 -28.81 10.59
N ARG A 6 1.03 -30.03 10.96
CA ARG A 6 1.33 -31.24 10.18
C ARG A 6 0.50 -31.22 8.91
N GLY A 7 1.15 -30.95 7.80
CA GLY A 7 0.66 -31.23 6.46
C GLY A 7 -0.27 -30.20 5.86
N LEU A 8 -1.20 -29.58 6.58
CA LEU A 8 -2.09 -28.58 6.01
C LEU A 8 -1.39 -27.23 5.74
N GLY A 9 -0.45 -26.81 6.62
CA GLY A 9 0.33 -25.60 6.41
C GLY A 9 1.25 -25.67 5.19
N ASP A 10 1.83 -26.82 4.90
CA ASP A 10 2.76 -26.99 3.78
C ASP A 10 2.03 -27.15 2.44
N VAL A 11 0.83 -27.72 2.46
CA VAL A 11 0.00 -27.90 1.25
C VAL A 11 -0.60 -26.56 0.79
N TYR A 12 -0.79 -25.60 1.68
CA TYR A 12 -1.46 -24.32 1.38
C TYR A 12 -0.52 -23.09 1.32
N LYS A 13 0.74 -23.23 1.67
CA LYS A 13 1.73 -22.16 1.50
C LYS A 13 2.12 -22.03 0.03
N ARG A 14 1.25 -21.40 -0.75
CA ARG A 14 1.44 -21.20 -2.19
C ARG A 14 1.89 -19.80 -2.55
N GLN A 15 2.07 -18.93 -1.55
CA GLN A 15 2.52 -17.56 -1.78
C GLN A 15 3.43 -17.07 -0.64
N VAL A 16 4.37 -16.23 -1.02
CA VAL A 16 5.18 -15.40 -0.13
C VAL A 16 4.70 -13.96 -0.31
N VAL A 17 4.33 -13.28 0.76
CA VAL A 17 3.93 -11.87 0.73
C VAL A 17 4.99 -11.06 1.45
N MET A 18 5.58 -10.10 0.75
CA MET A 18 6.50 -9.13 1.32
C MET A 18 5.66 -8.03 2.00
N ASP A 19 5.66 -8.03 3.33
CA ASP A 19 4.93 -7.08 4.14
C ASP A 19 5.66 -5.72 4.23
N ASP A 20 5.22 -4.79 5.08
CA ASP A 20 5.77 -3.45 5.26
C ASP A 20 7.31 -3.40 5.35
N GLY A 21 7.92 -2.32 4.87
CA GLY A 21 9.35 -2.06 5.02
C GLY A 21 10.22 -2.24 3.78
N TRP A 22 9.68 -2.64 2.64
CA TRP A 22 10.43 -2.88 1.41
C TRP A 22 10.80 -1.61 0.62
N PHE A 23 10.16 -0.49 0.91
CA PHE A 23 10.23 0.76 0.15
C PHE A 23 10.93 1.88 0.91
N GLY A 24 11.41 2.89 0.19
CA GLY A 24 11.96 4.12 0.71
C GLY A 24 12.97 3.92 1.85
N LYS A 25 12.89 4.76 2.87
CA LYS A 25 13.68 4.68 4.11
C LYS A 25 12.88 4.03 5.26
N ARG A 26 11.88 3.23 4.94
CA ARG A 26 10.94 2.60 5.87
C ARG A 26 11.66 1.62 6.82
N ASN A 27 12.31 2.12 7.88
CA ASN A 27 12.95 1.33 8.92
C ASN A 27 12.07 1.16 10.16
N ASP A 28 11.06 1.99 10.29
CA ASP A 28 10.03 2.02 11.31
C ASP A 28 8.75 2.63 10.73
N ASP A 29 7.72 2.84 11.52
CA ASP A 29 6.43 3.36 11.09
C ASP A 29 6.35 4.90 11.01
N ASN A 30 7.47 5.61 11.22
CA ASN A 30 7.50 7.08 11.21
C ASN A 30 7.81 7.69 9.85
N SER A 31 8.29 6.90 8.88
CA SER A 31 8.81 7.43 7.62
C SER A 31 8.36 6.65 6.39
N SER A 32 8.44 7.32 5.24
CA SER A 32 8.38 6.78 3.87
C SER A 32 7.04 6.25 3.37
N LEU A 33 5.96 6.21 4.15
CA LEU A 33 4.65 6.01 3.50
C LEU A 33 4.40 7.15 2.51
N GLY A 34 4.04 6.78 1.27
CA GLY A 34 3.93 7.68 0.14
C GLY A 34 5.10 7.60 -0.85
N ASP A 35 6.26 7.07 -0.42
CA ASP A 35 7.45 6.91 -1.26
C ASP A 35 7.56 5.46 -1.74
N TRP A 36 6.72 5.06 -2.70
CA TRP A 36 6.63 3.67 -3.18
C TRP A 36 7.77 3.33 -4.15
N GLN A 37 9.00 3.41 -3.66
CA GLN A 37 10.21 3.06 -4.39
C GLN A 37 10.92 1.91 -3.69
N VAL A 38 11.22 0.85 -4.45
CA VAL A 38 11.90 -0.34 -3.92
C VAL A 38 13.25 0.03 -3.31
N ASN A 39 13.48 -0.41 -2.09
CA ASN A 39 14.78 -0.27 -1.44
C ASN A 39 15.64 -1.52 -1.71
N GLU A 40 16.31 -1.57 -2.85
CA GLU A 40 17.15 -2.70 -3.28
C GLU A 40 18.26 -3.04 -2.28
N LYS A 41 18.77 -2.03 -1.54
CA LYS A 41 19.77 -2.25 -0.50
C LYS A 41 19.22 -3.11 0.64
N LYS A 42 17.96 -2.87 1.03
CA LYS A 42 17.28 -3.69 2.05
C LYS A 42 16.98 -5.08 1.54
N LEU A 43 16.57 -5.19 0.29
CA LEU A 43 16.27 -6.49 -0.34
C LEU A 43 17.53 -7.31 -0.61
N GLY A 44 18.71 -6.68 -0.63
CA GLY A 44 19.97 -7.33 -1.01
C GLY A 44 20.05 -7.64 -2.51
N GLY A 45 19.24 -6.97 -3.34
CA GLY A 45 19.16 -7.16 -4.78
C GLY A 45 17.94 -6.48 -5.37
N SER A 46 17.67 -6.69 -6.65
CA SER A 46 16.48 -6.14 -7.32
C SER A 46 15.20 -6.87 -6.89
N LEU A 47 14.07 -6.17 -6.97
CA LEU A 47 12.75 -6.80 -6.75
C LEU A 47 12.48 -7.87 -7.82
N ALA A 48 12.88 -7.62 -9.06
CA ALA A 48 12.72 -8.57 -10.17
C ALA A 48 13.43 -9.91 -9.91
N ASP A 49 14.66 -9.87 -9.39
CA ASP A 49 15.40 -11.08 -9.02
C ASP A 49 14.73 -11.82 -7.87
N LEU A 50 14.23 -11.10 -6.87
CA LEU A 50 13.51 -11.70 -5.76
C LEU A 50 12.24 -12.42 -6.24
N ILE A 51 11.42 -11.77 -7.07
CA ILE A 51 10.20 -12.33 -7.66
C ILE A 51 10.55 -13.61 -8.45
N THR A 52 11.58 -13.55 -9.30
CA THR A 52 12.03 -14.69 -10.11
C THR A 52 12.42 -15.88 -9.24
N ARG A 53 13.24 -15.64 -8.21
CA ARG A 53 13.67 -16.69 -7.27
C ARG A 53 12.52 -17.33 -6.49
N VAL A 54 11.49 -16.55 -6.13
CA VAL A 54 10.29 -17.08 -5.46
C VAL A 54 9.49 -17.95 -6.43
N HIS A 55 9.30 -17.52 -7.66
CA HIS A 55 8.59 -18.30 -8.67
C HIS A 55 9.32 -19.58 -9.05
N GLU A 56 10.65 -19.58 -9.09
CA GLU A 56 11.46 -20.81 -9.31
C GLU A 56 11.22 -21.89 -8.24
N GLN A 57 10.75 -21.49 -7.04
CA GLN A 57 10.34 -22.43 -6.00
C GLN A 57 8.88 -22.91 -6.15
N GLY A 58 8.21 -22.55 -7.25
CA GLY A 58 6.80 -22.87 -7.48
C GLY A 58 5.82 -22.12 -6.58
N VAL A 59 6.24 -20.99 -6.01
CA VAL A 59 5.47 -20.18 -5.05
C VAL A 59 5.11 -18.84 -5.69
N LYS A 60 3.90 -18.34 -5.47
CA LYS A 60 3.45 -17.02 -5.90
C LYS A 60 4.10 -15.92 -5.05
N PHE A 61 4.31 -14.74 -5.66
CA PHE A 61 4.84 -13.58 -4.98
C PHE A 61 3.76 -12.53 -4.77
N GLY A 62 3.68 -11.98 -3.56
CA GLY A 62 2.80 -10.89 -3.20
C GLY A 62 3.53 -9.75 -2.50
N ILE A 63 2.90 -8.58 -2.50
CA ILE A 63 3.45 -7.37 -1.89
C ILE A 63 2.37 -6.61 -1.11
N TRP A 64 2.78 -6.03 0.02
CA TRP A 64 1.94 -5.15 0.82
C TRP A 64 2.08 -3.70 0.36
N ILE A 65 0.96 -2.99 0.31
CA ILE A 65 0.90 -1.55 0.09
C ILE A 65 -0.11 -0.89 1.02
N GLU A 66 0.08 0.39 1.31
CA GLU A 66 -0.85 1.25 2.03
C GLU A 66 -0.96 2.61 1.32
N PRO A 67 -1.52 2.64 0.08
CA PRO A 67 -1.36 3.76 -0.84
C PRO A 67 -2.11 5.02 -0.43
N GLU A 68 -3.09 4.92 0.44
CA GLU A 68 -3.88 6.03 0.95
C GLU A 68 -3.18 6.83 2.05
N MET A 69 -2.05 6.33 2.56
CA MET A 69 -1.35 6.90 3.70
C MET A 69 -0.05 7.57 3.32
N VAL A 70 0.31 8.58 4.10
CA VAL A 70 1.57 9.30 3.96
C VAL A 70 2.16 9.62 5.32
N ASN A 71 3.49 9.50 5.47
CA ASN A 71 4.19 10.04 6.61
C ASN A 71 4.64 11.47 6.32
N GLU A 72 4.71 12.32 7.35
CA GLU A 72 5.31 13.64 7.20
C GLU A 72 6.79 13.56 6.85
N ASP A 73 7.48 12.50 7.29
CA ASP A 73 8.82 12.15 6.84
C ASP A 73 8.78 11.24 5.60
N SER A 74 8.28 11.79 4.50
CA SER A 74 8.34 11.21 3.15
C SER A 74 8.67 12.29 2.13
N ASP A 75 9.22 11.90 0.99
CA ASP A 75 9.49 12.82 -0.10
C ASP A 75 8.20 13.33 -0.72
N LEU A 76 7.18 12.46 -0.80
CA LEU A 76 5.85 12.85 -1.26
C LEU A 76 5.25 13.97 -0.41
N TYR A 77 5.26 13.82 0.92
CA TYR A 77 4.70 14.86 1.79
C TYR A 77 5.49 16.16 1.74
N ARG A 78 6.82 16.09 1.66
CA ARG A 78 7.66 17.29 1.51
C ARG A 78 7.37 18.05 0.23
N ALA A 79 7.08 17.33 -0.86
CA ALA A 79 6.72 17.93 -2.14
C ALA A 79 5.28 18.48 -2.16
N HIS A 80 4.35 17.79 -1.49
CA HIS A 80 2.92 18.07 -1.56
C HIS A 80 2.24 17.99 -0.18
N PRO A 81 2.57 18.85 0.78
CA PRO A 81 1.98 18.80 2.11
C PRO A 81 0.47 19.13 2.12
N ASP A 82 -0.04 19.73 1.06
CA ASP A 82 -1.46 20.03 0.84
C ASP A 82 -2.28 18.83 0.34
N TRP A 83 -1.62 17.70 0.02
CA TRP A 83 -2.31 16.48 -0.40
C TRP A 83 -2.81 15.64 0.78
N ALA A 84 -2.33 15.89 1.97
CA ALA A 84 -2.86 15.27 3.17
C ALA A 84 -4.16 15.97 3.63
N ILE A 85 -5.19 15.17 3.91
CA ILE A 85 -6.45 15.69 4.45
C ILE A 85 -6.20 16.32 5.81
N ARG A 86 -6.67 17.58 5.97
CA ARG A 86 -6.59 18.33 7.22
C ARG A 86 -7.67 19.40 7.29
N ILE A 87 -8.14 19.69 8.47
CA ILE A 87 -9.04 20.83 8.70
C ILE A 87 -8.21 22.11 8.54
N PRO A 88 -8.63 23.07 7.69
CA PRO A 88 -7.92 24.33 7.55
C PRO A 88 -7.65 25.02 8.89
N GLY A 89 -6.40 25.45 9.09
CA GLY A 89 -5.99 26.13 10.33
C GLY A 89 -5.76 25.23 11.54
N LYS A 90 -5.96 23.92 11.41
CA LYS A 90 -5.67 22.94 12.48
C LYS A 90 -4.48 22.06 12.13
N LYS A 91 -3.83 21.53 13.16
CA LYS A 91 -2.85 20.45 12.97
C LYS A 91 -3.59 19.19 12.55
N PRO A 92 -3.05 18.41 11.60
CA PRO A 92 -3.69 17.16 11.18
C PRO A 92 -3.70 16.13 12.34
N VAL A 93 -4.75 15.34 12.37
CA VAL A 93 -4.85 14.22 13.32
C VAL A 93 -3.97 13.08 12.83
N ARG A 94 -2.97 12.73 13.60
CA ARG A 94 -2.12 11.57 13.34
C ARG A 94 -2.70 10.32 14.00
N SER A 95 -2.63 9.21 13.28
CA SER A 95 -2.85 7.89 13.84
C SER A 95 -1.80 6.95 13.27
N ARG A 96 -1.11 6.17 14.11
CA ARG A 96 0.04 5.35 13.73
C ARG A 96 1.11 6.12 12.94
N ASN A 97 1.38 7.36 13.34
CA ASN A 97 2.32 8.28 12.68
C ASN A 97 2.00 8.59 11.20
N GLN A 98 0.78 8.33 10.78
CA GLN A 98 0.32 8.48 9.40
C GLN A 98 -0.69 9.61 9.26
N LEU A 99 -0.72 10.20 8.09
CA LEU A 99 -1.75 11.11 7.59
C LEU A 99 -2.47 10.43 6.41
N LEU A 100 -3.69 10.89 6.14
CA LEU A 100 -4.51 10.40 5.04
C LEU A 100 -4.32 11.28 3.82
N LEU A 101 -3.95 10.72 2.68
CA LEU A 101 -3.92 11.42 1.39
C LEU A 101 -5.35 11.69 0.90
N ASP A 102 -5.55 12.82 0.25
CA ASP A 102 -6.84 13.20 -0.32
C ASP A 102 -7.11 12.48 -1.66
N PHE A 103 -7.60 11.26 -1.58
CA PHE A 103 -7.97 10.47 -2.75
C PHE A 103 -9.20 10.98 -3.51
N SER A 104 -9.91 12.00 -3.02
CA SER A 104 -10.90 12.70 -3.82
C SER A 104 -10.26 13.45 -5.00
N ARG A 105 -8.98 13.84 -4.85
CA ARG A 105 -8.21 14.57 -5.86
C ARG A 105 -7.55 13.62 -6.86
N LYS A 106 -7.84 13.84 -8.13
CA LYS A 106 -7.32 13.00 -9.22
C LYS A 106 -5.79 13.01 -9.29
N GLU A 107 -5.17 14.17 -9.12
CA GLU A 107 -3.70 14.32 -9.20
C GLU A 107 -2.97 13.54 -8.09
N VAL A 108 -3.59 13.41 -6.91
CA VAL A 108 -3.06 12.59 -5.80
C VAL A 108 -3.10 11.11 -6.18
N ARG A 109 -4.27 10.65 -6.63
CA ARG A 109 -4.44 9.27 -7.09
C ARG A 109 -3.50 8.92 -8.24
N ASP A 110 -3.37 9.80 -9.23
CA ASP A 110 -2.50 9.53 -10.39
C ASP A 110 -1.04 9.39 -9.97
N CYS A 111 -0.54 10.29 -9.13
CA CYS A 111 0.84 10.22 -8.64
C CYS A 111 1.13 8.92 -7.87
N VAL A 112 0.24 8.53 -6.96
CA VAL A 112 0.39 7.28 -6.19
C VAL A 112 0.23 6.07 -7.10
N PHE A 113 -0.71 6.11 -8.05
CA PHE A 113 -0.94 5.04 -9.02
C PHE A 113 0.31 4.77 -9.87
N ASP A 114 0.93 5.83 -10.39
CA ASP A 114 2.13 5.70 -11.21
C ASP A 114 3.29 5.10 -10.42
N GLN A 115 3.46 5.46 -9.15
CA GLN A 115 4.47 4.86 -8.28
C GLN A 115 4.20 3.36 -8.05
N ILE A 116 2.96 2.98 -7.73
CA ILE A 116 2.59 1.58 -7.53
C ILE A 116 2.76 0.78 -8.82
N CYS A 117 2.32 1.31 -9.97
CA CYS A 117 2.55 0.66 -11.25
C CYS A 117 4.04 0.46 -11.55
N ALA A 118 4.88 1.44 -11.25
CA ALA A 118 6.33 1.31 -11.43
C ALA A 118 6.94 0.18 -10.60
N VAL A 119 6.34 -0.17 -9.47
CA VAL A 119 6.74 -1.34 -8.67
C VAL A 119 6.19 -2.62 -9.27
N LEU A 120 4.90 -2.66 -9.63
CA LEU A 120 4.24 -3.86 -10.17
C LEU A 120 4.82 -4.26 -11.54
N ASP A 121 5.29 -3.30 -12.32
CA ASP A 121 5.90 -3.54 -13.64
C ASP A 121 7.33 -4.14 -13.55
N GLN A 122 7.93 -4.25 -12.36
CA GLN A 122 9.25 -4.85 -12.19
C GLN A 122 9.26 -6.38 -12.31
N GLY A 123 8.11 -7.02 -12.22
CA GLY A 123 7.99 -8.47 -12.38
C GLY A 123 6.57 -8.94 -12.16
N LYS A 124 6.35 -10.25 -12.32
CA LYS A 124 5.02 -10.83 -12.11
C LYS A 124 4.71 -10.87 -10.61
N ILE A 125 3.98 -9.89 -10.12
CA ILE A 125 3.41 -9.88 -8.78
C ILE A 125 1.99 -10.48 -8.86
N ASP A 126 1.76 -11.57 -8.12
CA ASP A 126 0.51 -12.33 -8.20
C ASP A 126 -0.56 -11.81 -7.21
N TYR A 127 -0.13 -11.08 -6.18
CA TYR A 127 -0.99 -10.68 -5.07
C TYR A 127 -0.54 -9.34 -4.48
N VAL A 128 -1.52 -8.48 -4.21
CA VAL A 128 -1.32 -7.23 -3.48
C VAL A 128 -2.21 -7.22 -2.25
N LYS A 129 -1.61 -7.03 -1.07
CA LYS A 129 -2.31 -6.72 0.16
C LYS A 129 -2.41 -5.21 0.30
N TRP A 130 -3.59 -4.67 0.03
CA TRP A 130 -3.88 -3.25 0.23
C TRP A 130 -4.35 -3.01 1.66
N ASP A 131 -3.54 -2.36 2.45
CA ASP A 131 -3.85 -2.07 3.84
C ASP A 131 -4.34 -0.62 4.04
N MET A 132 -4.97 -0.39 5.19
CA MET A 132 -5.39 0.91 5.69
C MET A 132 -5.37 0.86 7.21
N ASN A 133 -4.30 1.31 7.84
CA ASN A 133 -4.07 1.13 9.27
C ASN A 133 -4.54 2.31 10.13
N ARG A 134 -5.27 3.24 9.56
CA ARG A 134 -5.92 4.32 10.28
C ARG A 134 -7.30 4.64 9.72
N SER A 135 -8.18 5.13 10.57
CA SER A 135 -9.49 5.62 10.14
C SER A 135 -9.37 6.97 9.44
N MET A 136 -10.35 7.28 8.59
CA MET A 136 -10.53 8.63 8.05
C MET A 136 -10.77 9.61 9.20
N ALA A 137 -10.04 10.72 9.19
CA ALA A 137 -10.17 11.82 10.13
C ALA A 137 -10.02 13.16 9.39
N ASP A 138 -10.27 14.25 10.10
CA ASP A 138 -10.13 15.61 9.54
C ASP A 138 -11.08 15.92 8.37
N VAL A 139 -12.19 15.19 8.25
CA VAL A 139 -13.24 15.46 7.27
C VAL A 139 -13.94 16.77 7.64
N TYR A 140 -13.85 17.77 6.77
CA TYR A 140 -14.37 19.12 7.03
C TYR A 140 -15.33 19.63 5.95
N ALA A 141 -15.33 19.05 4.77
CA ALA A 141 -16.22 19.39 3.67
C ALA A 141 -17.32 18.33 3.51
N GLY A 142 -18.54 18.74 3.17
CA GLY A 142 -19.72 17.88 3.19
C GLY A 142 -19.62 16.61 2.35
N ASN A 143 -18.96 16.65 1.20
CA ASN A 143 -18.85 15.52 0.28
C ASN A 143 -17.49 14.82 0.33
N LEU A 144 -16.54 15.31 1.12
CA LEU A 144 -15.16 14.83 1.08
C LEU A 144 -15.05 13.30 1.29
N SER A 145 -15.77 12.75 2.26
CA SER A 145 -15.74 11.31 2.54
C SER A 145 -16.32 10.48 1.39
N TYR A 146 -17.39 10.95 0.76
CA TYR A 146 -17.98 10.29 -0.39
C TYR A 146 -17.05 10.33 -1.61
N ASP A 147 -16.54 11.51 -1.94
CA ASP A 147 -15.62 11.70 -3.07
C ASP A 147 -14.30 10.93 -2.87
N TYR A 148 -13.85 10.82 -1.61
CA TYR A 148 -12.71 10.00 -1.23
C TYR A 148 -12.94 8.52 -1.55
N VAL A 149 -14.09 7.96 -1.13
CA VAL A 149 -14.42 6.55 -1.39
C VAL A 149 -14.53 6.28 -2.87
N LEU A 150 -15.15 7.18 -3.65
CA LEU A 150 -15.17 7.07 -5.11
C LEU A 150 -13.74 7.10 -5.70
N GLY A 151 -12.85 7.89 -5.13
CA GLY A 151 -11.45 7.92 -5.52
C GLY A 151 -10.72 6.62 -5.23
N VAL A 152 -11.00 5.97 -4.11
CA VAL A 152 -10.45 4.64 -3.77
C VAL A 152 -10.96 3.58 -4.78
N TYR A 153 -12.25 3.60 -5.11
CA TYR A 153 -12.81 2.67 -6.09
C TYR A 153 -12.23 2.88 -7.49
N ASP A 154 -12.09 4.14 -7.94
CA ASP A 154 -11.41 4.46 -9.20
C ASP A 154 -9.99 3.90 -9.24
N PHE A 155 -9.24 4.05 -8.15
CA PHE A 155 -7.88 3.53 -8.07
C PHE A 155 -7.85 2.00 -8.14
N MET A 156 -8.71 1.32 -7.38
CA MET A 156 -8.80 -0.15 -7.40
C MET A 156 -9.22 -0.68 -8.77
N GLU A 157 -10.23 -0.07 -9.40
CA GLU A 157 -10.69 -0.44 -10.74
C GLU A 157 -9.58 -0.29 -11.78
N ARG A 158 -8.85 0.82 -11.75
CA ARG A 158 -7.71 1.06 -12.64
C ARG A 158 -6.60 0.02 -12.43
N LEU A 159 -6.33 -0.33 -11.18
CA LEU A 159 -5.31 -1.32 -10.84
C LEU A 159 -5.70 -2.71 -11.35
N CYS A 160 -6.93 -3.16 -11.07
CA CYS A 160 -7.44 -4.45 -11.54
C CYS A 160 -7.55 -4.51 -13.07
N SER A 161 -7.90 -3.39 -13.71
CA SER A 161 -7.97 -3.30 -15.18
C SER A 161 -6.60 -3.41 -15.83
N ARG A 162 -5.58 -2.79 -15.22
CA ARG A 162 -4.19 -2.85 -15.71
C ARG A 162 -3.54 -4.21 -15.47
N TYR A 163 -3.87 -4.85 -14.35
CA TYR A 163 -3.30 -6.13 -13.91
C TYR A 163 -4.40 -7.17 -13.67
N PRO A 164 -5.04 -7.71 -14.73
CA PRO A 164 -6.23 -8.55 -14.58
C PRO A 164 -5.99 -9.90 -13.87
N ASP A 165 -4.74 -10.35 -13.81
CA ASP A 165 -4.37 -11.59 -13.11
C ASP A 165 -3.95 -11.33 -11.65
N LEU A 166 -3.93 -10.07 -11.22
CA LEU A 166 -3.54 -9.68 -9.86
C LEU A 166 -4.67 -9.97 -8.87
N LEU A 167 -4.38 -10.72 -7.83
CA LEU A 167 -5.30 -10.83 -6.70
C LEU A 167 -5.09 -9.64 -5.76
N LEU A 168 -6.10 -8.78 -5.65
CA LEU A 168 -6.10 -7.64 -4.74
C LEU A 168 -6.90 -7.96 -3.47
N GLU A 169 -6.24 -7.91 -2.31
CA GLU A 169 -6.88 -8.05 -1.00
C GLU A 169 -7.00 -6.69 -0.31
N GLY A 170 -8.21 -6.32 0.13
CA GLY A 170 -8.44 -5.19 1.01
C GLY A 170 -8.31 -5.61 2.48
N CYS A 171 -7.24 -5.20 3.17
CA CYS A 171 -7.00 -5.55 4.58
C CYS A 171 -7.70 -4.58 5.54
N SER A 172 -7.37 -3.32 5.49
CA SER A 172 -7.93 -2.26 6.35
C SER A 172 -7.90 -2.62 7.85
N GLY A 173 -6.70 -2.93 8.36
CA GLY A 173 -6.52 -3.26 9.77
C GLY A 173 -7.30 -4.51 10.20
N GLY A 174 -7.54 -5.46 9.30
CA GLY A 174 -8.27 -6.70 9.58
C GLY A 174 -9.78 -6.63 9.29
N GLY A 175 -10.21 -5.77 8.37
CA GLY A 175 -11.60 -5.73 7.88
C GLY A 175 -12.39 -4.46 8.22
N GLY A 176 -11.70 -3.36 8.50
CA GLY A 176 -12.33 -2.05 8.73
C GLY A 176 -12.97 -1.44 7.47
N ARG A 177 -12.65 -1.98 6.31
CA ARG A 177 -13.28 -1.66 5.03
C ARG A 177 -13.99 -2.92 4.53
N PHE A 178 -15.30 -2.89 4.60
CA PHE A 178 -16.16 -3.98 4.14
C PHE A 178 -17.37 -3.39 3.45
N ASP A 179 -17.49 -3.62 2.16
CA ASP A 179 -18.61 -3.22 1.30
C ASP A 179 -18.76 -4.15 0.09
#